data_a6898b27ee858dbcdcd3cdcb8c1112c4
#
_entry.id   a6898b27ee858dbcdcd3cdcb8c1112c4
#
_cell.length_a   1.000
_cell.length_b   1.000
_cell.length_c   1.000
_cell.angle_alpha   90.00
_cell.angle_beta   90.00
_cell.angle_gamma   90.00
#
_symmetry.space_group_name_H-M   'P 1'
#
loop_
_entity.id
_entity.type
_entity.pdbx_description
1 polymer ?
#
loop_
_entity_poly.entity_id
_entity_poly.type
_entity_poly.pdbx_seq_one_letter_code
_entity_poly.pdbx_strand_id
1 'polypeptide(L)'
;EIYIMANTLYLECNSGISGDMTVAALLDLGASEEVLMRALDSIPADGFSVEVTRVKKAGIDCCDFAVLLDADHENHDHDMEYLHGSQHEDDHEHMHEHHHGEAHEHAHAHGEEHTHEHHHGDGHGHTHEHHHHHEHRGMPEIRKIIDAVKMTDHAKEIALRIFNIIAEAEAKAHAVPVEQVHFHEVGAIDSIVDVVAAAVCLDDLHIDEVVIPKLCEGTGTVRCQHGVLPVPVPAVAN
;
A
#
# COMPACT_ATOMS: atom_id res chain seq x y z
N GLU A 1 -3.82 23.55 42.43
CA GLU A 1 -3.88 23.33 40.97
C GLU A 1 -2.92 22.20 40.65
N ILE A 2 -3.43 21.08 40.17
CA ILE A 2 -2.62 19.97 39.64
C ILE A 2 -2.31 20.34 38.20
N TYR A 3 -1.07 20.73 37.90
CA TYR A 3 -0.60 20.88 36.55
C TYR A 3 -0.43 19.47 35.97
N ILE A 4 -1.35 19.06 35.12
CA ILE A 4 -1.16 17.88 34.28
C ILE A 4 -0.16 18.31 33.21
N MET A 5 1.05 17.77 33.26
CA MET A 5 2.04 17.95 32.19
C MET A 5 1.57 17.13 30.99
N ALA A 6 1.30 17.77 29.88
CA ALA A 6 0.96 17.09 28.64
C ALA A 6 2.22 16.37 28.08
N ASN A 7 2.05 15.11 27.66
CA ASN A 7 3.10 14.38 26.96
C ASN A 7 3.08 14.79 25.48
N THR A 8 4.09 15.51 25.06
CA THR A 8 4.21 15.97 23.67
C THR A 8 5.19 15.09 22.91
N LEU A 9 4.71 14.47 21.84
CA LEU A 9 5.54 13.76 20.87
C LEU A 9 6.06 14.75 19.82
N TYR A 10 7.38 14.80 19.65
CA TYR A 10 8.02 15.61 18.62
C TYR A 10 8.55 14.70 17.51
N LEU A 11 8.02 14.85 16.29
CA LEU A 11 8.41 14.04 15.14
C LEU A 11 9.25 14.83 14.14
N GLU A 12 10.44 14.35 13.86
CA GLU A 12 11.34 14.90 12.84
C GLU A 12 11.24 14.09 11.54
N CYS A 13 10.33 14.49 10.65
CA CYS A 13 10.04 13.78 9.40
C CYS A 13 10.89 14.33 8.23
N ASN A 14 12.21 14.44 8.42
CA ASN A 14 13.12 15.04 7.43
C ASN A 14 13.30 14.17 6.16
N SER A 15 13.00 12.88 6.23
CA SER A 15 13.11 11.92 5.11
C SER A 15 11.76 11.29 4.75
N GLY A 16 10.66 11.94 5.13
CA GLY A 16 9.32 11.38 5.02
C GLY A 16 8.91 10.59 6.25
N ILE A 17 7.70 10.03 6.18
CA ILE A 17 7.10 9.19 7.22
C ILE A 17 6.14 8.22 6.53
N SER A 18 6.07 6.99 7.04
CA SER A 18 5.05 5.99 6.66
C SER A 18 4.39 5.43 7.92
N GLY A 19 3.32 4.64 7.76
CA GLY A 19 2.60 4.05 8.87
C GLY A 19 3.49 3.11 9.68
N ASP A 20 4.12 2.15 9.02
CA ASP A 20 5.06 1.18 9.60
C ASP A 20 6.24 1.85 10.31
N MET A 21 6.86 2.87 9.70
CA MET A 21 7.92 3.67 10.33
C MET A 21 7.45 4.38 11.59
N THR A 22 6.22 4.89 11.58
CA THR A 22 5.62 5.56 12.76
C THR A 22 5.43 4.57 13.90
N VAL A 23 4.84 3.41 13.61
CA VAL A 23 4.63 2.36 14.61
C VAL A 23 5.96 1.87 15.18
N ALA A 24 6.94 1.57 14.32
CA ALA A 24 8.28 1.14 14.74
C ALA A 24 8.95 2.18 15.66
N ALA A 25 8.84 3.47 15.33
CA ALA A 25 9.40 4.54 16.15
C ALA A 25 8.68 4.67 17.51
N LEU A 26 7.36 4.49 17.57
CA LEU A 26 6.60 4.50 18.82
C LEU A 26 6.94 3.29 19.71
N LEU A 27 7.20 2.11 19.13
CA LEU A 27 7.69 0.94 19.84
C LEU A 27 9.10 1.19 20.42
N ASP A 28 10.02 1.77 19.64
CA ASP A 28 11.34 2.16 20.11
C ASP A 28 11.27 3.25 21.20
N LEU A 29 10.24 4.09 21.20
CA LEU A 29 9.98 5.08 22.24
C LEU A 29 9.47 4.45 23.55
N GLY A 30 9.00 3.22 23.51
CA GLY A 30 8.58 2.43 24.68
C GLY A 30 7.10 2.05 24.72
N ALA A 31 6.37 2.17 23.61
CA ALA A 31 5.03 1.61 23.50
C ALA A 31 5.06 0.08 23.71
N SER A 32 4.05 -0.45 24.38
CA SER A 32 3.96 -1.88 24.73
C SER A 32 3.61 -2.72 23.52
N GLU A 33 4.55 -3.53 23.05
CA GLU A 33 4.30 -4.52 21.98
C GLU A 33 3.16 -5.49 22.37
N GLU A 34 3.06 -5.89 23.65
CA GLU A 34 1.98 -6.77 24.12
C GLU A 34 0.60 -6.11 23.96
N VAL A 35 0.48 -4.82 24.28
CA VAL A 35 -0.76 -4.06 24.12
C VAL A 35 -1.11 -3.92 22.65
N LEU A 36 -0.13 -3.59 21.82
CA LEU A 36 -0.25 -3.48 20.38
C LEU A 36 -0.75 -4.80 19.77
N MET A 37 -0.02 -5.90 19.98
CA MET A 37 -0.37 -7.20 19.36
C MET A 37 -1.76 -7.69 19.80
N ARG A 38 -2.14 -7.49 21.06
CA ARG A 38 -3.49 -7.83 21.54
C ARG A 38 -4.59 -7.06 20.79
N ALA A 39 -4.35 -5.81 20.45
CA ALA A 39 -5.29 -5.01 19.65
C ALA A 39 -5.34 -5.51 18.21
N LEU A 40 -4.18 -5.72 17.56
CA LEU A 40 -4.08 -6.17 16.17
C LEU A 40 -4.68 -7.57 15.97
N ASP A 41 -4.46 -8.51 16.89
CA ASP A 41 -5.06 -9.86 16.87
C ASP A 41 -6.59 -9.82 16.94
N SER A 42 -7.18 -8.71 17.35
CA SER A 42 -8.63 -8.54 17.45
C SER A 42 -9.26 -7.84 16.24
N ILE A 43 -8.48 -7.43 15.26
CA ILE A 43 -9.00 -6.86 14.01
C ILE A 43 -9.82 -7.93 13.29
N PRO A 44 -11.11 -7.65 12.96
CA PRO A 44 -11.99 -8.63 12.33
C PRO A 44 -11.75 -8.67 10.82
N ALA A 45 -10.54 -9.01 10.41
CA ALA A 45 -10.14 -9.17 9.02
C ALA A 45 -9.09 -10.29 8.92
N ASP A 46 -9.13 -11.01 7.81
CA ASP A 46 -8.17 -12.06 7.49
C ASP A 46 -7.16 -11.55 6.45
N GLY A 47 -6.15 -12.34 6.14
CA GLY A 47 -5.24 -12.09 5.05
C GLY A 47 -4.02 -11.22 5.39
N PHE A 48 -3.77 -10.97 6.66
CA PHE A 48 -2.56 -10.29 7.12
C PHE A 48 -1.93 -10.95 8.34
N SER A 49 -0.65 -10.72 8.52
CA SER A 49 0.07 -10.98 9.76
C SER A 49 1.01 -9.82 10.07
N VAL A 50 1.45 -9.72 11.31
CA VAL A 50 2.31 -8.63 11.76
C VAL A 50 3.59 -9.21 12.33
N GLU A 51 4.71 -8.63 11.96
CA GLU A 51 6.02 -8.96 12.52
C GLU A 51 6.66 -7.71 13.12
N VAL A 52 7.20 -7.87 14.34
CA VAL A 52 8.01 -6.86 15.01
C VAL A 52 9.41 -7.43 15.18
N THR A 53 10.38 -6.84 14.53
CA THR A 53 11.76 -7.33 14.51
C THR A 53 12.77 -6.22 14.82
N ARG A 54 14.05 -6.58 14.89
CA ARG A 54 15.13 -5.60 15.05
C ARG A 54 16.01 -5.60 13.81
N VAL A 55 16.26 -4.42 13.26
CA VAL A 55 17.12 -4.24 12.08
C VAL A 55 18.21 -3.23 12.35
N LYS A 56 19.28 -3.29 11.56
CA LYS A 56 20.36 -2.29 11.62
C LYS A 56 20.32 -1.42 10.39
N LYS A 57 20.00 -0.12 10.58
CA LYS A 57 20.04 0.90 9.52
C LYS A 57 21.19 1.87 9.82
N ALA A 58 22.16 1.95 8.92
CA ALA A 58 23.39 2.77 9.10
C ALA A 58 24.16 2.49 10.42
N GLY A 59 24.13 1.25 10.92
CA GLY A 59 24.77 0.84 12.16
C GLY A 59 23.97 1.11 13.44
N ILE A 60 22.80 1.74 13.32
CA ILE A 60 21.89 1.99 14.45
C ILE A 60 20.89 0.85 14.52
N ASP A 61 20.67 0.31 15.72
CA ASP A 61 19.64 -0.69 15.98
C ASP A 61 18.26 0.00 16.03
N CYS A 62 17.34 -0.49 15.22
CA CYS A 62 16.00 0.07 15.07
C CYS A 62 14.93 -1.01 15.16
N CYS A 63 13.76 -0.66 15.69
CA CYS A 63 12.57 -1.46 15.52
C CYS A 63 12.17 -1.48 14.05
N ASP A 64 11.64 -2.61 13.61
CA ASP A 64 11.02 -2.81 12.30
C ASP A 64 9.65 -3.42 12.53
N PHE A 65 8.63 -2.74 12.06
CA PHE A 65 7.24 -3.18 12.11
C PHE A 65 6.79 -3.44 10.69
N ALA A 66 6.33 -4.64 10.42
CA ALA A 66 5.91 -5.05 9.08
C ALA A 66 4.51 -5.68 9.11
N VAL A 67 3.64 -5.24 8.22
CA VAL A 67 2.37 -5.87 7.92
C VAL A 67 2.57 -6.73 6.68
N LEU A 68 2.45 -8.05 6.85
CA LEU A 68 2.61 -9.03 5.78
C LEU A 68 1.23 -9.44 5.29
N LEU A 69 0.97 -9.25 4.00
CA LEU A 69 -0.27 -9.66 3.36
C LEU A 69 -0.10 -11.07 2.78
N ASP A 70 -1.17 -11.86 2.76
CA ASP A 70 -1.18 -13.11 2.03
C ASP A 70 -1.32 -12.89 0.51
N ALA A 71 -1.10 -13.93 -0.29
CA ALA A 71 -1.09 -13.83 -1.76
C ALA A 71 -2.43 -13.36 -2.37
N ASP A 72 -3.54 -13.52 -1.64
CA ASP A 72 -4.87 -13.09 -2.11
C ASP A 72 -5.12 -11.61 -1.80
N HIS A 73 -4.37 -11.03 -0.87
CA HIS A 73 -4.50 -9.65 -0.40
C HIS A 73 -3.28 -8.79 -0.74
N GLU A 74 -2.23 -9.39 -1.33
CA GLU A 74 -1.11 -8.60 -1.84
C GLU A 74 -1.64 -7.55 -2.81
N ASN A 75 -1.50 -6.29 -2.43
CA ASN A 75 -1.62 -5.20 -3.38
C ASN A 75 -0.48 -5.39 -4.38
N HIS A 76 -0.80 -5.82 -5.59
CA HIS A 76 0.14 -5.76 -6.70
C HIS A 76 0.36 -4.29 -7.03
N ASP A 77 1.13 -3.62 -6.18
CA ASP A 77 1.70 -2.32 -6.46
C ASP A 77 2.63 -2.52 -7.65
N HIS A 78 2.15 -2.13 -8.84
CA HIS A 78 2.92 -2.19 -10.07
C HIS A 78 4.23 -1.39 -10.00
N ASP A 79 4.45 -0.66 -8.92
CA ASP A 79 5.64 0.15 -8.68
C ASP A 79 6.85 -0.62 -8.15
N MET A 80 6.64 -1.80 -7.52
CA MET A 80 7.76 -2.60 -7.02
C MET A 80 8.67 -3.08 -8.16
N GLU A 81 8.10 -3.44 -9.30
CA GLU A 81 8.87 -3.83 -10.49
C GLU A 81 9.60 -2.63 -11.13
N TYR A 82 9.00 -1.44 -11.06
CA TYR A 82 9.60 -0.19 -11.53
C TYR A 82 10.73 0.30 -10.61
N LEU A 83 10.56 0.18 -9.27
CA LEU A 83 11.53 0.65 -8.29
C LEU A 83 12.74 -0.28 -8.14
N HIS A 84 12.56 -1.58 -8.32
CA HIS A 84 13.62 -2.57 -8.11
C HIS A 84 14.18 -3.15 -9.40
N GLY A 85 13.62 -2.80 -10.57
CA GLY A 85 13.97 -3.40 -11.86
C GLY A 85 13.63 -4.89 -11.88
N SER A 86 13.15 -5.40 -12.99
CA SER A 86 12.99 -6.84 -13.17
C SER A 86 14.37 -7.50 -13.09
N GLN A 87 14.70 -8.13 -11.97
CA GLN A 87 15.84 -9.04 -11.88
C GLN A 87 15.45 -10.38 -12.54
N HIS A 88 15.14 -10.32 -13.84
CA HIS A 88 15.21 -11.48 -14.68
C HIS A 88 16.66 -11.59 -15.17
N GLU A 89 17.45 -12.36 -14.47
CA GLU A 89 18.65 -12.95 -15.05
C GLU A 89 18.15 -13.93 -16.13
N ASP A 90 18.01 -13.43 -17.35
CA ASP A 90 17.81 -14.27 -18.53
C ASP A 90 19.12 -14.96 -18.86
N ASP A 91 19.42 -16.04 -18.14
CA ASP A 91 20.40 -17.05 -18.54
C ASP A 91 19.76 -17.96 -19.62
N HIS A 92 19.51 -17.40 -20.79
CA HIS A 92 19.28 -18.16 -22.02
C HIS A 92 20.27 -17.71 -23.07
N GLU A 93 21.45 -18.32 -23.05
CA GLU A 93 22.35 -18.37 -24.20
C GLU A 93 21.64 -19.06 -25.36
N HIS A 94 20.97 -18.28 -26.21
CA HIS A 94 20.62 -18.74 -27.56
C HIS A 94 21.77 -18.43 -28.50
N MET A 95 22.62 -19.44 -28.73
CA MET A 95 23.54 -19.45 -29.84
C MET A 95 22.76 -19.46 -31.14
N HIS A 96 22.67 -18.33 -31.82
CA HIS A 96 22.26 -18.28 -33.22
C HIS A 96 23.49 -18.42 -34.09
N GLU A 97 23.71 -19.62 -34.62
CA GLU A 97 24.58 -19.86 -35.79
C GLU A 97 23.97 -19.18 -37.01
N HIS A 98 24.60 -18.12 -37.47
CA HIS A 98 24.30 -17.52 -38.78
C HIS A 98 25.01 -18.31 -39.90
N HIS A 99 24.26 -19.16 -40.59
CA HIS A 99 24.69 -19.67 -41.89
C HIS A 99 24.37 -18.64 -42.98
N HIS A 100 25.41 -18.06 -43.55
CA HIS A 100 25.34 -17.34 -44.82
C HIS A 100 25.21 -18.34 -45.95
N GLY A 101 24.12 -18.29 -46.70
CA GLY A 101 23.91 -19.04 -47.95
C GLY A 101 23.18 -18.18 -48.96
N GLU A 102 23.93 -17.77 -49.89
CA GLU A 102 23.78 -17.32 -51.29
C GLU A 102 22.39 -17.03 -51.89
N ALA A 103 22.41 -15.94 -52.67
CA ALA A 103 21.33 -15.37 -53.45
C ALA A 103 20.86 -16.29 -54.56
N HIS A 104 19.54 -16.36 -54.81
CA HIS A 104 18.95 -16.63 -56.09
C HIS A 104 17.74 -15.72 -56.34
N GLU A 105 17.90 -14.87 -57.37
CA GLU A 105 16.80 -14.17 -58.03
C GLU A 105 15.91 -15.17 -58.78
N HIS A 106 14.58 -15.09 -58.61
CA HIS A 106 13.63 -15.41 -59.68
C HIS A 106 12.37 -14.57 -59.54
N ALA A 107 12.15 -13.71 -60.50
CA ALA A 107 10.88 -13.09 -60.78
C ALA A 107 9.93 -14.10 -61.49
N HIS A 108 8.66 -14.16 -61.10
CA HIS A 108 7.53 -14.41 -61.99
C HIS A 108 6.21 -13.93 -61.40
N ALA A 109 5.50 -13.20 -62.26
CA ALA A 109 4.12 -12.76 -62.07
C ALA A 109 3.15 -13.93 -62.27
N HIS A 110 2.02 -13.85 -61.68
CA HIS A 110 0.64 -14.09 -62.13
C HIS A 110 -0.25 -14.53 -60.99
N GLY A 111 -1.36 -13.84 -60.96
CA GLY A 111 -2.44 -13.94 -60.01
C GLY A 111 -3.20 -15.27 -60.06
N GLU A 112 -3.89 -15.49 -58.97
CA GLU A 112 -5.22 -16.12 -58.92
C GLU A 112 -5.78 -15.96 -57.50
N GLU A 113 -7.02 -15.53 -57.44
CA GLU A 113 -7.81 -15.41 -56.21
C GLU A 113 -8.09 -16.80 -55.64
N HIS A 114 -7.71 -17.03 -54.41
CA HIS A 114 -8.23 -18.14 -53.61
C HIS A 114 -8.88 -17.64 -52.36
N THR A 115 -10.23 -17.75 -52.34
CA THR A 115 -11.06 -17.61 -51.15
C THR A 115 -10.84 -18.81 -50.25
N HIS A 116 -10.33 -18.57 -49.05
CA HIS A 116 -10.29 -19.56 -47.98
C HIS A 116 -11.41 -19.31 -46.98
N GLU A 117 -12.36 -20.22 -46.93
CA GLU A 117 -13.33 -20.32 -45.84
C GLU A 117 -12.60 -20.80 -44.58
N HIS A 118 -12.62 -19.99 -43.55
CA HIS A 118 -12.15 -20.42 -42.25
C HIS A 118 -13.30 -21.00 -41.45
N HIS A 119 -13.25 -22.32 -41.24
CA HIS A 119 -14.05 -22.98 -40.23
C HIS A 119 -13.60 -22.56 -38.84
N HIS A 120 -14.49 -21.89 -38.10
CA HIS A 120 -14.33 -21.64 -36.68
C HIS A 120 -14.57 -22.94 -35.93
N GLY A 121 -13.49 -23.56 -35.44
CA GLY A 121 -13.56 -24.61 -34.43
C GLY A 121 -13.76 -23.95 -33.06
N ASP A 122 -14.82 -24.39 -32.36
CA ASP A 122 -15.13 -24.00 -31.00
C ASP A 122 -14.01 -24.46 -30.05
N GLY A 123 -13.06 -23.58 -29.79
CA GLY A 123 -12.09 -23.72 -28.71
C GLY A 123 -12.63 -23.06 -27.44
N HIS A 124 -13.07 -23.85 -26.46
CA HIS A 124 -13.37 -23.38 -25.13
C HIS A 124 -12.10 -22.84 -24.50
N GLY A 125 -11.82 -21.53 -24.69
CA GLY A 125 -10.86 -20.80 -23.93
C GLY A 125 -11.46 -20.50 -22.57
N HIS A 126 -11.02 -21.22 -21.54
CA HIS A 126 -11.25 -20.81 -20.16
C HIS A 126 -10.33 -19.63 -19.90
N THR A 127 -10.83 -18.42 -20.10
CA THR A 127 -10.25 -17.23 -19.53
C THR A 127 -10.54 -17.27 -18.03
N HIS A 128 -9.55 -17.61 -17.22
CA HIS A 128 -9.58 -17.33 -15.81
C HIS A 128 -9.45 -15.81 -15.68
N GLU A 129 -10.58 -15.11 -15.67
CA GLU A 129 -10.63 -13.74 -15.16
C GLU A 129 -10.38 -13.85 -13.67
N HIS A 130 -9.16 -13.60 -13.25
CA HIS A 130 -8.84 -13.31 -11.87
C HIS A 130 -9.49 -11.96 -11.55
N HIS A 131 -10.75 -12.00 -11.10
CA HIS A 131 -11.35 -10.84 -10.46
C HIS A 131 -10.63 -10.64 -9.12
N HIS A 132 -9.61 -9.81 -9.13
CA HIS A 132 -9.07 -9.25 -7.90
C HIS A 132 -10.18 -8.38 -7.30
N HIS A 133 -10.86 -8.89 -6.29
CA HIS A 133 -11.80 -8.12 -5.50
C HIS A 133 -10.99 -7.13 -4.65
N HIS A 134 -10.69 -5.96 -5.23
CA HIS A 134 -10.29 -4.81 -4.41
C HIS A 134 -11.51 -4.44 -3.58
N GLU A 135 -11.47 -4.74 -2.29
CA GLU A 135 -12.51 -4.32 -1.35
C GLU A 135 -12.40 -2.80 -1.16
N HIS A 136 -13.18 -2.06 -1.95
CA HIS A 136 -13.33 -0.63 -1.74
C HIS A 136 -14.12 -0.37 -0.46
N ARG A 137 -13.43 0.02 0.62
CA ARG A 137 -14.06 0.36 1.90
C ARG A 137 -14.30 1.85 1.97
N GLY A 138 -15.49 2.22 2.43
CA GLY A 138 -15.81 3.60 2.83
C GLY A 138 -15.70 3.78 4.34
N MET A 139 -15.97 5.01 4.81
CA MET A 139 -15.96 5.31 6.26
C MET A 139 -16.87 4.42 7.11
N PRO A 140 -18.08 3.97 6.66
CA PRO A 140 -18.91 3.06 7.44
C PRO A 140 -18.25 1.72 7.73
N GLU A 141 -17.57 1.12 6.74
CA GLU A 141 -16.86 -0.15 6.86
C GLU A 141 -15.64 -0.01 7.78
N ILE A 142 -14.84 1.04 7.59
CA ILE A 142 -13.69 1.37 8.44
C ILE A 142 -14.12 1.54 9.89
N ARG A 143 -15.18 2.32 10.15
CA ARG A 143 -15.73 2.51 11.50
C ARG A 143 -16.13 1.19 12.14
N LYS A 144 -16.81 0.32 11.40
CA LYS A 144 -17.22 -1.00 11.88
C LYS A 144 -16.03 -1.86 12.29
N ILE A 145 -14.94 -1.82 11.52
CA ILE A 145 -13.70 -2.53 11.87
C ILE A 145 -13.11 -1.96 13.16
N ILE A 146 -12.90 -0.64 13.23
CA ILE A 146 -12.30 0.03 14.39
C ILE A 146 -13.13 -0.20 15.66
N ASP A 147 -14.45 -0.12 15.58
CA ASP A 147 -15.34 -0.35 16.73
C ASP A 147 -15.22 -1.77 17.30
N ALA A 148 -14.91 -2.76 16.45
CA ALA A 148 -14.75 -4.15 16.85
C ALA A 148 -13.36 -4.46 17.46
N VAL A 149 -12.34 -3.63 17.22
CA VAL A 149 -10.99 -3.84 17.77
C VAL A 149 -10.97 -3.66 19.30
N LYS A 150 -10.25 -4.55 19.98
CA LYS A 150 -10.07 -4.52 21.45
C LYS A 150 -8.97 -3.53 21.85
N MET A 151 -9.29 -2.26 21.83
CA MET A 151 -8.45 -1.15 22.28
C MET A 151 -9.28 -0.18 23.12
N THR A 152 -8.64 0.81 23.73
CA THR A 152 -9.29 1.83 24.54
C THR A 152 -10.20 2.72 23.67
N ASP A 153 -11.17 3.38 24.30
CA ASP A 153 -12.01 4.35 23.58
C ASP A 153 -11.19 5.50 23.02
N HIS A 154 -10.13 5.93 23.72
CA HIS A 154 -9.24 6.99 23.28
C HIS A 154 -8.44 6.56 22.03
N ALA A 155 -7.89 5.35 21.99
CA ALA A 155 -7.23 4.82 20.79
C ALA A 155 -8.21 4.74 19.58
N LYS A 156 -9.49 4.35 19.84
CA LYS A 156 -10.53 4.37 18.79
C LYS A 156 -10.79 5.78 18.26
N GLU A 157 -10.86 6.76 19.15
CA GLU A 157 -11.03 8.17 18.76
C GLU A 157 -9.86 8.67 17.89
N ILE A 158 -8.61 8.32 18.26
CA ILE A 158 -7.43 8.65 17.48
C ILE A 158 -7.51 8.03 16.08
N ALA A 159 -7.76 6.71 15.99
CA ALA A 159 -7.86 6.01 14.71
C ALA A 159 -8.95 6.58 13.80
N LEU A 160 -10.14 6.80 14.35
CA LEU A 160 -11.25 7.40 13.61
C LEU A 160 -10.97 8.84 13.17
N ARG A 161 -10.24 9.61 13.98
CA ARG A 161 -9.84 10.98 13.62
C ARG A 161 -8.87 10.97 12.44
N ILE A 162 -7.91 10.05 12.42
CA ILE A 162 -6.98 9.89 11.29
C ILE A 162 -7.76 9.59 10.01
N PHE A 163 -8.65 8.60 10.02
CA PHE A 163 -9.47 8.25 8.86
C PHE A 163 -10.41 9.38 8.42
N ASN A 164 -10.98 10.16 9.34
CA ASN A 164 -11.79 11.32 8.97
C ASN A 164 -10.97 12.38 8.23
N ILE A 165 -9.74 12.67 8.68
CA ILE A 165 -8.84 13.61 8.00
C ILE A 165 -8.51 13.12 6.59
N ILE A 166 -8.21 11.83 6.45
CA ILE A 166 -7.95 11.21 5.13
C ILE A 166 -9.20 11.31 4.24
N ALA A 167 -10.38 10.97 4.79
CA ALA A 167 -11.65 11.05 4.04
C ALA A 167 -11.95 12.47 3.55
N GLU A 168 -11.68 13.50 4.35
CA GLU A 168 -11.84 14.90 3.95
C GLU A 168 -10.88 15.29 2.82
N ALA A 169 -9.62 14.81 2.89
CA ALA A 169 -8.62 15.05 1.86
C ALA A 169 -8.98 14.35 0.54
N GLU A 170 -9.42 13.10 0.61
CA GLU A 170 -9.90 12.32 -0.55
C GLU A 170 -11.17 12.93 -1.16
N ALA A 171 -12.14 13.33 -0.34
CA ALA A 171 -13.36 14.02 -0.79
C ALA A 171 -13.03 15.25 -1.61
N LYS A 172 -12.04 16.03 -1.16
CA LYS A 172 -11.58 17.24 -1.85
C LYS A 172 -10.84 16.90 -3.14
N ALA A 173 -9.98 15.87 -3.13
CA ALA A 173 -9.24 15.44 -4.32
C ALA A 173 -10.18 14.91 -5.41
N HIS A 174 -11.22 14.17 -5.02
CA HIS A 174 -12.20 13.57 -5.93
C HIS A 174 -13.40 14.47 -6.23
N ALA A 175 -13.53 15.62 -5.57
CA ALA A 175 -14.67 16.55 -5.67
C ALA A 175 -16.02 15.86 -5.39
N VAL A 176 -16.06 14.98 -4.37
CA VAL A 176 -17.26 14.27 -3.91
C VAL A 176 -17.56 14.61 -2.45
N PRO A 177 -18.80 14.43 -1.96
CA PRO A 177 -19.09 14.48 -0.53
C PRO A 177 -18.32 13.42 0.25
N VAL A 178 -17.94 13.72 1.51
CA VAL A 178 -17.17 12.79 2.36
C VAL A 178 -17.87 11.43 2.53
N GLU A 179 -19.20 11.43 2.58
CA GLU A 179 -20.01 10.21 2.70
C GLU A 179 -19.96 9.30 1.46
N GLN A 180 -19.46 9.81 0.35
CA GLN A 180 -19.32 9.09 -0.91
C GLN A 180 -17.86 8.70 -1.21
N VAL A 181 -16.94 8.99 -0.30
CA VAL A 181 -15.54 8.59 -0.44
C VAL A 181 -15.43 7.08 -0.31
N HIS A 182 -14.79 6.49 -1.29
CA HIS A 182 -14.29 5.11 -1.23
C HIS A 182 -12.77 5.17 -1.24
N PHE A 183 -12.16 4.60 -0.22
CA PHE A 183 -10.70 4.54 -0.14
C PHE A 183 -10.20 3.48 -1.11
N HIS A 184 -9.40 3.89 -2.07
CA HIS A 184 -8.84 2.99 -3.08
C HIS A 184 -7.59 2.27 -2.56
N GLU A 185 -6.73 2.97 -1.85
CA GLU A 185 -5.47 2.48 -1.30
C GLU A 185 -5.52 2.41 0.22
N VAL A 186 -5.88 3.49 0.89
CA VAL A 186 -5.93 3.59 2.36
C VAL A 186 -7.05 2.73 2.99
N GLY A 187 -7.97 2.20 2.19
CA GLY A 187 -8.97 1.21 2.60
C GLY A 187 -8.44 -0.22 2.62
N ALA A 188 -7.23 -0.46 2.16
CA ALA A 188 -6.57 -1.76 2.23
C ALA A 188 -6.25 -2.14 3.68
N ILE A 189 -6.11 -3.44 3.94
CA ILE A 189 -5.98 -3.94 5.32
C ILE A 189 -4.69 -3.49 6.00
N ASP A 190 -3.59 -3.40 5.27
CA ASP A 190 -2.30 -2.90 5.75
C ASP A 190 -2.39 -1.47 6.29
N SER A 191 -3.03 -0.57 5.53
CA SER A 191 -3.25 0.82 5.96
C SER A 191 -4.15 0.90 7.21
N ILE A 192 -5.16 0.02 7.31
CA ILE A 192 -6.02 -0.05 8.50
C ILE A 192 -5.21 -0.52 9.71
N VAL A 193 -4.37 -1.53 9.53
CA VAL A 193 -3.48 -2.06 10.58
C VAL A 193 -2.52 -0.96 11.05
N ASP A 194 -1.88 -0.24 10.14
CA ASP A 194 -0.96 0.86 10.46
C ASP A 194 -1.62 1.96 11.28
N VAL A 195 -2.81 2.40 10.88
CA VAL A 195 -3.55 3.44 11.61
C VAL A 195 -3.99 2.97 12.99
N VAL A 196 -4.50 1.74 13.11
CA VAL A 196 -4.87 1.14 14.40
C VAL A 196 -3.64 0.99 15.29
N ALA A 197 -2.52 0.49 14.74
CA ALA A 197 -1.27 0.31 15.47
C ALA A 197 -0.71 1.64 15.99
N ALA A 198 -0.67 2.67 15.14
CA ALA A 198 -0.22 4.00 15.55
C ALA A 198 -1.12 4.57 16.64
N ALA A 199 -2.45 4.44 16.53
CA ALA A 199 -3.39 4.92 17.52
C ALA A 199 -3.23 4.23 18.88
N VAL A 200 -3.04 2.90 18.88
CA VAL A 200 -2.80 2.11 20.09
C VAL A 200 -1.48 2.51 20.76
N CYS A 201 -0.41 2.67 19.99
CA CYS A 201 0.90 3.08 20.53
C CYS A 201 0.87 4.49 21.08
N LEU A 202 0.21 5.45 20.42
CA LEU A 202 0.05 6.83 20.92
C LEU A 202 -0.72 6.87 22.23
N ASP A 203 -1.78 6.07 22.35
CA ASP A 203 -2.58 5.96 23.57
C ASP A 203 -1.80 5.32 24.71
N ASP A 204 -1.10 4.22 24.45
CA ASP A 204 -0.27 3.50 25.44
C ASP A 204 0.87 4.38 26.00
N LEU A 205 1.46 5.23 25.16
CA LEU A 205 2.45 6.23 25.56
C LEU A 205 1.84 7.48 26.22
N HIS A 206 0.51 7.55 26.31
CA HIS A 206 -0.20 8.71 26.85
C HIS A 206 0.21 10.03 26.17
N ILE A 207 0.27 10.02 24.83
CA ILE A 207 0.60 11.21 24.05
C ILE A 207 -0.63 12.11 23.94
N ASP A 208 -0.51 13.32 24.47
CA ASP A 208 -1.56 14.34 24.44
C ASP A 208 -1.45 15.26 23.22
N GLU A 209 -0.24 15.47 22.72
CA GLU A 209 0.06 16.39 21.63
C GLU A 209 1.15 15.84 20.72
N VAL A 210 0.98 16.05 19.41
CA VAL A 210 2.00 15.70 18.39
C VAL A 210 2.43 16.98 17.69
N VAL A 211 3.73 17.23 17.67
CA VAL A 211 4.35 18.36 16.97
C VAL A 211 5.20 17.86 15.83
N ILE A 212 4.87 18.29 14.62
CA ILE A 212 5.64 18.00 13.40
C ILE A 212 6.05 19.35 12.80
N PRO A 213 7.28 19.85 13.07
CA PRO A 213 7.70 21.17 12.59
C PRO A 213 7.86 21.23 11.08
N LYS A 214 8.18 20.08 10.48
CA LYS A 214 8.36 19.93 9.03
C LYS A 214 8.09 18.50 8.62
N LEU A 215 7.28 18.35 7.59
CA LEU A 215 7.09 17.11 6.86
C LEU A 215 7.75 17.23 5.48
N CYS A 216 8.63 16.29 5.14
CA CYS A 216 9.27 16.23 3.84
C CYS A 216 8.56 15.17 3.00
N GLU A 217 8.02 15.59 1.87
CA GLU A 217 7.48 14.72 0.85
C GLU A 217 8.54 14.41 -0.21
N GLY A 218 8.35 13.29 -0.91
CA GLY A 218 9.12 12.95 -2.09
C GLY A 218 8.84 13.89 -3.27
N THR A 219 9.47 13.62 -4.39
CA THR A 219 9.24 14.32 -5.66
C THR A 219 9.21 13.30 -6.80
N GLY A 220 8.63 13.68 -7.93
CA GLY A 220 8.51 12.81 -9.09
C GLY A 220 7.07 12.36 -9.32
N THR A 221 6.90 11.11 -9.68
CA THR A 221 5.58 10.52 -9.98
C THR A 221 5.45 9.15 -9.34
N VAL A 222 4.21 8.78 -9.01
CA VAL A 222 3.82 7.44 -8.55
C VAL A 222 2.75 6.90 -9.48
N ARG A 223 2.77 5.60 -9.74
CA ARG A 223 1.71 4.91 -10.47
C ARG A 223 0.76 4.29 -9.45
N CYS A 224 -0.53 4.58 -9.57
CA CYS A 224 -1.58 4.08 -8.70
C CYS A 224 -2.82 3.70 -9.53
N GLN A 225 -3.92 3.34 -8.89
CA GLN A 225 -5.18 3.02 -9.59
C GLN A 225 -5.71 4.17 -10.46
N HIS A 226 -5.38 5.43 -10.14
CA HIS A 226 -5.71 6.61 -10.91
C HIS A 226 -4.75 6.90 -12.08
N GLY A 227 -3.77 6.01 -12.33
CA GLY A 227 -2.72 6.21 -13.31
C GLY A 227 -1.47 6.82 -12.69
N VAL A 228 -0.71 7.59 -13.48
CA VAL A 228 0.53 8.24 -13.02
C VAL A 228 0.20 9.60 -12.43
N LEU A 229 0.44 9.77 -11.13
CA LEU A 229 0.22 11.00 -10.40
C LEU A 229 1.53 11.65 -9.95
N PRO A 230 1.57 12.97 -9.76
CA PRO A 230 2.73 13.63 -9.16
C PRO A 230 2.83 13.31 -7.66
N VAL A 231 4.05 13.35 -7.11
CA VAL A 231 4.30 13.28 -5.66
C VAL A 231 4.58 14.72 -5.16
N PRO A 232 3.89 15.18 -4.11
CA PRO A 232 2.80 14.53 -3.38
C PRO A 232 1.52 14.38 -4.22
N VAL A 233 0.78 13.29 -3.98
CA VAL A 233 -0.52 13.06 -4.63
C VAL A 233 -1.56 14.09 -4.16
N PRO A 234 -2.65 14.35 -4.94
CA PRO A 234 -3.60 15.42 -4.63
C PRO A 234 -4.21 15.35 -3.22
N ALA A 235 -4.50 14.17 -2.70
CA ALA A 235 -5.04 14.02 -1.35
C ALA A 235 -4.03 14.45 -0.26
N VAL A 236 -2.74 14.15 -0.45
CA VAL A 236 -1.67 14.56 0.47
C VAL A 236 -1.36 16.07 0.36
N ALA A 237 -1.53 16.64 -0.84
CA ALA A 237 -1.28 18.07 -1.08
C ALA A 237 -2.39 18.99 -0.58
N ASN A 238 -3.55 18.46 -0.19
CA ASN A 238 -4.73 19.20 0.27
C ASN A 238 -4.74 19.46 1.77
#